data_5ff342b04b57529b326e1205172da9a5
#
_entry.id   5ff342b04b57529b326e1205172da9a5
#
_cell.length_a   1.000
_cell.length_b   1.000
_cell.length_c   1.000
_cell.angle_alpha   90.00
_cell.angle_beta   90.00
_cell.angle_gamma   90.00
#
_symmetry.space_group_name_H-M   'P 1'
#
loop_
_entity.id
_entity.type
_entity.pdbx_description
1 polymer ?
#
loop_
_entity_poly.entity_id
_entity_poly.type
_entity_poly.pdbx_seq_one_letter_code
_entity_poly.pdbx_strand_id
1 'polypeptide(L)'
;MRIKDILHTIEQLAPLPLQEDFDNAGVQIGDINQEAKGALLCLDVTEKVIEEALALDCNLIISHHPLLFHSFKSLTPKTYIERCVIEAVKNDIVIYAAHTNLDNAMDGVNYKLAEMLGLQNVKVLSPTKNCLLKLVTFVPESHAEVVRNAL
;
A
#
# COMPACT_ATOMS: atom_id res chain seq x y z
N MET A 1 5.38 -15.80 9.52
CA MET A 1 5.04 -15.12 8.25
C MET A 1 5.81 -13.81 8.20
N ARG A 2 6.44 -13.49 7.09
CA ARG A 2 7.19 -12.23 6.98
C ARG A 2 6.26 -11.07 6.63
N ILE A 3 6.66 -9.85 7.01
CA ILE A 3 5.90 -8.64 6.69
C ILE A 3 5.66 -8.51 5.19
N LYS A 4 6.66 -8.79 4.35
CA LYS A 4 6.51 -8.76 2.88
C LYS A 4 5.40 -9.66 2.34
N ASP A 5 5.10 -10.77 3.02
CA ASP A 5 4.04 -11.69 2.57
C ASP A 5 2.65 -11.07 2.82
N ILE A 6 2.52 -10.30 3.91
CA ILE A 6 1.31 -9.52 4.22
C ILE A 6 1.14 -8.39 3.20
N LEU A 7 2.21 -7.63 2.94
CA LEU A 7 2.18 -6.51 2.00
C LEU A 7 1.87 -6.99 0.59
N HIS A 8 2.43 -8.12 0.16
CA HIS A 8 2.11 -8.73 -1.12
C HIS A 8 0.60 -9.02 -1.26
N THR A 9 -0.05 -9.51 -0.21
CA THR A 9 -1.50 -9.75 -0.23
C THR A 9 -2.28 -8.44 -0.40
N ILE A 10 -1.84 -7.34 0.24
CA ILE A 10 -2.45 -6.03 0.08
C ILE A 10 -2.25 -5.53 -1.36
N GLU A 11 -1.07 -5.71 -1.92
CA GLU A 11 -0.72 -5.28 -3.28
C GLU A 11 -1.41 -6.12 -4.37
N GLN A 12 -1.86 -7.34 -4.07
CA GLN A 12 -2.75 -8.09 -4.96
C GLN A 12 -4.13 -7.45 -5.06
N LEU A 13 -4.66 -6.88 -3.97
CA LEU A 13 -5.92 -6.13 -3.98
C LEU A 13 -5.75 -4.73 -4.59
N ALA A 14 -4.69 -4.04 -4.20
CA ALA A 14 -4.41 -2.65 -4.56
C ALA A 14 -2.97 -2.50 -5.07
N PRO A 15 -2.68 -2.91 -6.32
CA PRO A 15 -1.34 -2.83 -6.90
C PRO A 15 -0.77 -1.42 -6.87
N LEU A 16 0.50 -1.26 -6.46
CA LEU A 16 1.17 0.04 -6.38
C LEU A 16 1.12 0.86 -7.69
N PRO A 17 1.17 0.26 -8.91
CA PRO A 17 1.02 1.03 -10.15
C PRO A 17 -0.33 1.75 -10.32
N LEU A 18 -1.32 1.48 -9.47
CA LEU A 18 -2.60 2.21 -9.47
C LEU A 18 -2.53 3.54 -8.72
N GLN A 19 -1.42 3.84 -8.03
CA GLN A 19 -1.28 5.13 -7.34
C GLN A 19 -1.21 6.30 -8.32
N GLU A 20 -1.61 7.48 -7.86
CA GLU A 20 -1.47 8.73 -8.62
C GLU A 20 0.00 9.14 -8.73
N ASP A 21 0.36 9.88 -9.79
CA ASP A 21 1.74 10.28 -10.09
C ASP A 21 2.41 11.11 -8.97
N PHE A 22 1.62 11.81 -8.16
CA PHE A 22 2.10 12.64 -7.05
C PHE A 22 2.24 11.87 -5.73
N ASP A 23 1.78 10.61 -5.70
CA ASP A 23 1.64 9.83 -4.47
C ASP A 23 2.94 9.14 -4.06
N ASN A 24 2.96 8.68 -2.80
CA ASN A 24 4.03 7.89 -2.22
C ASN A 24 3.44 6.69 -1.44
N ALA A 25 2.59 5.89 -2.09
CA ALA A 25 2.07 4.66 -1.52
C ALA A 25 3.18 3.58 -1.43
N GLY A 26 2.97 2.59 -0.58
CA GLY A 26 3.91 1.48 -0.39
C GLY A 26 4.71 1.58 0.92
N VAL A 27 5.86 0.92 0.95
CA VAL A 27 6.72 0.88 2.15
C VAL A 27 7.32 2.26 2.41
N GLN A 28 7.03 2.80 3.59
CA GLN A 28 7.52 4.10 4.03
C GLN A 28 8.80 3.96 4.87
N ILE A 29 8.85 3.00 5.78
CA ILE A 29 9.91 2.81 6.77
C ILE A 29 10.07 1.32 7.06
N GLY A 30 11.28 0.90 7.35
CA GLY A 30 11.61 -0.39 7.96
C GLY A 30 11.99 -1.50 6.99
N ASP A 31 12.37 -2.66 7.53
CA ASP A 31 12.75 -3.86 6.79
C ASP A 31 11.58 -4.84 6.70
N ILE A 32 11.06 -5.04 5.51
CA ILE A 32 9.93 -5.95 5.24
C ILE A 32 10.27 -7.44 5.32
N ASN A 33 11.56 -7.79 5.44
CA ASN A 33 11.99 -9.19 5.53
C ASN A 33 11.87 -9.79 6.94
N GLN A 34 11.65 -8.95 7.96
CA GLN A 34 11.45 -9.41 9.32
C GLN A 34 10.13 -10.17 9.48
N GLU A 35 10.03 -10.98 10.54
CA GLU A 35 8.80 -11.67 10.88
C GLU A 35 7.76 -10.71 11.43
N ALA A 36 6.51 -10.86 10.97
CA ALA A 36 5.40 -10.10 11.50
C ALA A 36 4.99 -10.65 12.87
N LYS A 37 4.95 -9.78 13.88
CA LYS A 37 4.43 -10.05 15.21
C LYS A 37 2.95 -9.71 15.30
N GLY A 38 2.57 -8.55 14.75
CA GLY A 38 1.21 -8.04 14.66
C GLY A 38 1.16 -6.85 13.69
N ALA A 39 -0.04 -6.52 13.24
CA ALA A 39 -0.29 -5.37 12.37
C ALA A 39 -1.34 -4.45 12.99
N LEU A 40 -1.05 -3.15 13.05
CA LEU A 40 -1.98 -2.10 13.46
C LEU A 40 -2.45 -1.35 12.21
N LEU A 41 -3.76 -1.19 12.07
CA LEU A 41 -4.37 -0.43 10.97
C LEU A 41 -4.79 0.96 11.45
N CYS A 42 -4.46 1.97 10.66
CA CYS A 42 -4.85 3.35 10.99
C CYS A 42 -5.14 4.18 9.73
N LEU A 43 -5.75 5.34 9.89
CA LEU A 43 -5.90 6.31 8.82
C LEU A 43 -4.60 7.13 8.67
N ASP A 44 -4.14 7.71 9.77
CA ASP A 44 -2.95 8.54 9.88
C ASP A 44 -1.96 7.95 10.88
N VAL A 45 -0.66 7.96 10.55
CA VAL A 45 0.39 7.59 11.50
C VAL A 45 0.70 8.79 12.38
N THR A 46 0.46 8.62 13.68
CA THR A 46 0.78 9.61 14.72
C THR A 46 1.68 9.01 15.79
N GLU A 47 2.24 9.84 16.67
CA GLU A 47 3.03 9.37 17.82
C GLU A 47 2.22 8.38 18.68
N LYS A 48 0.91 8.65 18.88
CA LYS A 48 0.02 7.76 19.64
C LYS A 48 -0.20 6.41 18.96
N VAL A 49 -0.28 6.38 17.63
CA VAL A 49 -0.39 5.13 16.85
C VAL A 49 0.87 4.29 17.00
N ILE A 50 2.05 4.92 17.04
CA ILE A 50 3.31 4.20 17.29
C ILE A 50 3.36 3.66 18.72
N GLU A 51 2.98 4.47 19.73
CA GLU A 51 2.86 4.04 21.12
C GLU A 51 1.90 2.85 21.26
N GLU A 52 0.75 2.90 20.58
CA GLU A 52 -0.23 1.80 20.56
C GLU A 52 0.35 0.53 19.91
N ALA A 53 1.04 0.67 18.76
CA ALA A 53 1.69 -0.46 18.11
C ALA A 53 2.71 -1.14 19.02
N LEU A 54 3.51 -0.36 19.74
CA LEU A 54 4.47 -0.87 20.73
C LEU A 54 3.77 -1.57 21.90
N ALA A 55 2.70 -0.99 22.43
CA ALA A 55 1.94 -1.57 23.54
C ALA A 55 1.28 -2.90 23.16
N LEU A 56 0.92 -3.10 21.88
CA LEU A 56 0.32 -4.30 21.33
C LEU A 56 1.33 -5.31 20.74
N ASP A 57 2.64 -5.04 20.88
CA ASP A 57 3.74 -5.79 20.23
C ASP A 57 3.53 -5.95 18.70
N CYS A 58 2.98 -4.91 18.04
CA CYS A 58 2.84 -4.86 16.59
C CYS A 58 4.10 -4.21 15.99
N ASN A 59 4.72 -4.88 15.02
CA ASN A 59 5.87 -4.35 14.28
C ASN A 59 5.55 -3.97 12.82
N LEU A 60 4.25 -3.94 12.47
CA LEU A 60 3.76 -3.45 11.19
C LEU A 60 2.62 -2.45 11.45
N ILE A 61 2.73 -1.27 10.87
CA ILE A 61 1.64 -0.30 10.80
C ILE A 61 1.25 -0.15 9.33
N ILE A 62 -0.04 -0.34 9.04
CA ILE A 62 -0.62 -0.12 7.71
C ILE A 62 -1.53 1.08 7.82
N SER A 63 -1.15 2.18 7.18
CA SER A 63 -1.93 3.40 7.14
C SER A 63 -2.59 3.61 5.79
N HIS A 64 -3.64 4.43 5.75
CA HIS A 64 -4.17 4.93 4.49
C HIS A 64 -3.27 6.08 4.00
N HIS A 65 -3.11 7.14 4.79
CA HIS A 65 -2.28 8.26 4.41
C HIS A 65 -0.78 7.97 4.60
N PRO A 66 0.08 8.30 3.61
CA PRO A 66 1.52 8.13 3.75
C PRO A 66 2.10 9.11 4.77
N LEU A 67 2.90 8.59 5.71
CA LEU A 67 3.63 9.41 6.66
C LEU A 67 4.68 10.27 5.95
N LEU A 68 5.35 9.69 4.94
CA LEU A 68 6.39 10.33 4.16
C LEU A 68 5.84 10.83 2.82
N PHE A 69 5.07 11.91 2.84
CA PHE A 69 4.55 12.52 1.61
C PHE A 69 5.57 13.44 0.91
N HIS A 70 6.47 14.06 1.68
CA HIS A 70 7.55 14.92 1.21
C HIS A 70 8.92 14.39 1.62
N SER A 71 9.93 14.63 0.78
CA SER A 71 11.31 14.25 1.08
C SER A 71 11.90 15.07 2.23
N PHE A 72 12.70 14.42 3.09
CA PHE A 72 13.43 15.08 4.14
C PHE A 72 14.79 15.57 3.66
N LYS A 73 15.20 16.77 4.12
CA LYS A 73 16.59 17.25 4.02
C LYS A 73 17.40 16.94 5.29
N SER A 74 16.73 16.73 6.40
CA SER A 74 17.31 16.34 7.67
C SER A 74 16.27 15.55 8.45
N LEU A 75 16.70 14.70 9.35
CA LEU A 75 15.84 13.94 10.25
C LEU A 75 16.18 14.34 11.71
N THR A 76 15.34 15.20 12.27
CA THR A 76 15.49 15.74 13.62
C THR A 76 14.11 15.74 14.30
N PRO A 77 13.99 15.69 15.64
CA PRO A 77 12.68 15.56 16.29
C PRO A 77 11.87 16.88 16.34
N LYS A 78 11.93 17.68 15.26
CA LYS A 78 11.27 18.99 15.22
C LYS A 78 9.77 18.89 14.87
N THR A 79 9.43 18.05 13.92
CA THR A 79 8.04 17.83 13.51
C THR A 79 7.53 16.48 14.06
N TYR A 80 6.20 16.32 14.13
CA TYR A 80 5.61 15.05 14.55
C TYR A 80 5.99 13.92 13.59
N ILE A 81 6.08 14.20 12.28
CA ILE A 81 6.47 13.23 11.27
C ILE A 81 7.90 12.72 11.55
N GLU A 82 8.86 13.63 11.79
CA GLU A 82 10.23 13.25 12.10
C GLU A 82 10.32 12.43 13.39
N ARG A 83 9.53 12.77 14.43
CA ARG A 83 9.47 11.98 15.67
C ARG A 83 8.89 10.58 15.41
N CYS A 84 7.81 10.47 14.62
CA CYS A 84 7.25 9.18 14.21
C CYS A 84 8.28 8.33 13.46
N VAL A 85 9.02 8.91 12.51
CA VAL A 85 10.08 8.21 11.76
C VAL A 85 11.17 7.72 12.71
N ILE A 86 11.64 8.58 13.60
CA ILE A 86 12.71 8.24 14.55
C ILE A 86 12.26 7.09 15.47
N GLU A 87 11.07 7.16 16.02
CA GLU A 87 10.55 6.11 16.92
C GLU A 87 10.26 4.81 16.17
N ALA A 88 9.72 4.85 14.95
CA ALA A 88 9.53 3.66 14.15
C ALA A 88 10.86 2.95 13.84
N VAL A 89 11.89 3.71 13.43
CA VAL A 89 13.22 3.15 13.14
C VAL A 89 13.88 2.57 14.40
N LYS A 90 13.80 3.25 15.55
CA LYS A 90 14.38 2.75 16.80
C LYS A 90 13.76 1.44 17.31
N ASN A 91 12.50 1.22 16.98
CA ASN A 91 11.73 0.08 17.47
C ASN A 91 11.46 -0.97 16.39
N ASP A 92 12.18 -0.92 15.26
CA ASP A 92 12.07 -1.85 14.14
C ASP A 92 10.62 -2.00 13.59
N ILE A 93 9.82 -0.92 13.66
CA ILE A 93 8.46 -0.88 13.12
C ILE A 93 8.52 -0.58 11.63
N VAL A 94 7.83 -1.42 10.84
CA VAL A 94 7.57 -1.17 9.42
C VAL A 94 6.30 -0.34 9.28
N ILE A 95 6.36 0.71 8.47
CA ILE A 95 5.19 1.52 8.10
C ILE A 95 4.96 1.37 6.60
N TYR A 96 3.72 1.01 6.24
CA TYR A 96 3.25 0.86 4.86
C TYR A 96 2.01 1.73 4.66
N ALA A 97 1.94 2.44 3.53
CA ALA A 97 0.78 3.24 3.15
C ALA A 97 0.03 2.59 1.97
N ALA A 98 -1.26 2.32 2.14
CA ALA A 98 -2.19 1.95 1.08
C ALA A 98 -3.10 3.16 0.81
N HIS A 99 -2.66 4.03 -0.10
CA HIS A 99 -3.24 5.35 -0.34
C HIS A 99 -4.04 5.38 -1.65
N THR A 100 -3.66 6.21 -2.61
CA THR A 100 -4.42 6.34 -3.86
C THR A 100 -4.46 5.06 -4.70
N ASN A 101 -3.49 4.15 -4.53
CA ASN A 101 -3.58 2.82 -5.12
C ASN A 101 -4.78 2.03 -4.61
N LEU A 102 -5.14 2.16 -3.32
CA LEU A 102 -6.33 1.53 -2.73
C LEU A 102 -7.62 2.26 -3.13
N ASP A 103 -7.57 3.59 -3.29
CA ASP A 103 -8.71 4.36 -3.81
C ASP A 103 -9.05 4.00 -5.25
N ASN A 104 -8.02 3.74 -6.08
CA ASN A 104 -8.17 3.42 -7.50
C ASN A 104 -8.38 1.92 -7.76
N ALA A 105 -8.23 1.07 -6.75
CA ALA A 105 -8.42 -0.38 -6.90
C ALA A 105 -9.89 -0.74 -7.10
N MET A 106 -10.15 -1.77 -7.93
CA MET A 106 -11.43 -2.47 -7.94
C MET A 106 -11.66 -3.05 -6.54
N ASP A 107 -12.86 -2.89 -6.02
CA ASP A 107 -13.25 -3.30 -4.65
C ASP A 107 -12.49 -2.56 -3.52
N GLY A 108 -11.80 -1.46 -3.86
CA GLY A 108 -11.13 -0.58 -2.91
C GLY A 108 -12.10 0.35 -2.15
N VAL A 109 -11.54 1.41 -1.55
CA VAL A 109 -12.27 2.33 -0.66
C VAL A 109 -13.52 2.91 -1.31
N ASN A 110 -13.41 3.39 -2.57
CA ASN A 110 -14.54 4.02 -3.27
C ASN A 110 -15.68 3.05 -3.56
N TYR A 111 -15.39 1.80 -3.89
CA TYR A 111 -16.40 0.76 -4.10
C TYR A 111 -17.07 0.37 -2.78
N LYS A 112 -16.28 0.25 -1.71
CA LYS A 112 -16.83 -0.03 -0.37
C LYS A 112 -17.73 1.09 0.13
N LEU A 113 -17.35 2.34 -0.09
CA LEU A 113 -18.16 3.50 0.26
C LEU A 113 -19.47 3.53 -0.54
N ALA A 114 -19.40 3.27 -1.85
CA ALA A 114 -20.59 3.19 -2.70
C ALA A 114 -21.56 2.09 -2.24
N GLU A 115 -21.04 0.92 -1.86
CA GLU A 115 -21.82 -0.18 -1.28
C GLU A 115 -22.54 0.25 0.01
N MET A 116 -21.80 0.88 0.94
CA MET A 116 -22.35 1.36 2.22
C MET A 116 -23.45 2.40 2.03
N LEU A 117 -23.35 3.24 0.98
CA LEU A 117 -24.36 4.24 0.62
C LEU A 117 -25.52 3.65 -0.20
N GLY A 118 -25.49 2.37 -0.56
CA GLY A 118 -26.52 1.71 -1.35
C GLY A 118 -26.57 2.17 -2.79
N LEU A 119 -25.47 2.69 -3.37
CA LEU A 119 -25.44 3.20 -4.74
C LEU A 119 -25.55 2.06 -5.75
N GLN A 120 -26.28 2.31 -6.85
CA GLN A 120 -26.49 1.36 -7.92
C GLN A 120 -25.76 1.79 -9.19
N ASN A 121 -25.37 0.81 -10.04
CA ASN A 121 -24.73 1.07 -11.33
C ASN A 121 -23.44 1.91 -11.22
N VAL A 122 -22.64 1.65 -10.21
CA VAL A 122 -21.38 2.36 -9.95
C VAL A 122 -20.44 2.22 -11.15
N LYS A 123 -19.84 3.34 -11.56
CA LYS A 123 -18.88 3.41 -12.67
C LYS A 123 -17.74 4.34 -12.32
N VAL A 124 -16.56 4.05 -12.86
CA VAL A 124 -15.40 4.95 -12.75
C VAL A 124 -15.71 6.25 -13.48
N LEU A 125 -15.68 7.38 -12.76
CA LEU A 125 -16.02 8.70 -13.31
C LEU A 125 -14.94 9.19 -14.30
N SER A 126 -13.67 9.01 -13.95
CA SER A 126 -12.52 9.43 -14.77
C SER A 126 -11.55 8.24 -14.95
N PRO A 127 -11.80 7.36 -15.93
CA PRO A 127 -10.92 6.22 -16.15
C PRO A 127 -9.54 6.67 -16.67
N THR A 128 -8.49 6.07 -16.14
CA THR A 128 -7.11 6.30 -16.62
C THR A 128 -7.00 5.85 -18.08
N LYS A 129 -6.43 6.72 -18.92
CA LYS A 129 -6.24 6.45 -20.35
C LYS A 129 -4.81 5.94 -20.60
N ASN A 130 -4.67 5.11 -21.64
CA ASN A 130 -3.37 4.60 -22.11
C ASN A 130 -2.58 3.78 -21.06
N CYS A 131 -3.26 3.16 -20.11
CA CYS A 131 -2.64 2.31 -19.08
C CYS A 131 -2.55 0.83 -19.48
N LEU A 132 -3.11 0.43 -20.62
CA LEU A 132 -3.07 -0.94 -21.13
C LEU A 132 -1.97 -1.10 -22.16
N LEU A 133 -1.16 -2.13 -22.00
CA LEU A 133 -0.19 -2.57 -23.01
C LEU A 133 -0.77 -3.81 -23.72
N LYS A 134 -0.65 -3.82 -25.06
CA LYS A 134 -0.95 -5.00 -25.86
C LYS A 134 0.35 -5.77 -26.08
N LEU A 135 0.49 -6.93 -25.40
CA LEU A 135 1.56 -7.86 -25.68
C LEU A 135 1.18 -8.73 -26.89
N VAL A 136 2.03 -8.75 -27.90
CA VAL A 136 1.90 -9.63 -29.06
C VAL A 136 3.15 -10.48 -29.19
N THR A 137 2.96 -11.79 -29.21
CA THR A 137 4.05 -12.75 -29.46
C THR A 137 3.62 -13.78 -30.49
N PHE A 138 4.59 -14.38 -31.18
CA PHE A 138 4.37 -15.43 -32.18
C PHE A 138 4.97 -16.73 -31.65
N VAL A 139 4.14 -17.77 -31.58
CA VAL A 139 4.54 -19.09 -31.10
C VAL A 139 3.96 -20.17 -32.03
N PRO A 140 4.60 -21.31 -32.19
CA PRO A 140 3.96 -22.45 -32.86
C PRO A 140 2.66 -22.82 -32.19
N GLU A 141 1.66 -23.24 -32.98
CA GLU A 141 0.32 -23.58 -32.46
C GLU A 141 0.37 -24.61 -31.33
N SER A 142 1.30 -25.57 -31.43
CA SER A 142 1.53 -26.59 -30.39
C SER A 142 1.98 -26.04 -29.05
N HIS A 143 2.44 -24.79 -28.95
CA HIS A 143 2.92 -24.12 -27.73
C HIS A 143 2.00 -22.99 -27.27
N ALA A 144 0.92 -22.70 -28.01
CA ALA A 144 0.05 -21.55 -27.74
C ALA A 144 -0.56 -21.58 -26.34
N GLU A 145 -1.07 -22.73 -25.89
CA GLU A 145 -1.66 -22.88 -24.55
C GLU A 145 -0.63 -22.73 -23.43
N VAL A 146 0.58 -23.29 -23.60
CA VAL A 146 1.64 -23.19 -22.59
C VAL A 146 2.07 -21.74 -22.40
N VAL A 147 2.22 -21.00 -23.52
CA VAL A 147 2.59 -19.58 -23.46
C VAL A 147 1.46 -18.72 -22.90
N ARG A 148 0.20 -18.98 -23.27
CA ARG A 148 -0.96 -18.27 -22.71
C ARG A 148 -1.08 -18.41 -21.20
N ASN A 149 -0.81 -19.62 -20.68
CA ASN A 149 -0.86 -19.91 -19.25
C ASN A 149 0.34 -19.37 -18.45
N ALA A 150 1.42 -18.99 -19.14
CA ALA A 150 2.61 -18.40 -18.52
C ALA A 150 2.58 -16.86 -18.48
N LEU A 151 1.64 -16.24 -19.21
CA LEU A 151 1.42 -14.79 -19.26
C LEU A 151 0.27 -14.35 -18.33
#